data_787143662136d4bc54b99c123f822048
#
_entry.id   787143662136d4bc54b99c123f822048
#
_cell.length_a   1.000
_cell.length_b   1.000
_cell.length_c   1.000
_cell.angle_alpha   90.00
_cell.angle_beta   90.00
_cell.angle_gamma   90.00
#
_symmetry.space_group_name_H-M   'P 1'
#
loop_
_entity.id
_entity.type
_entity.pdbx_description
1 polymer ?
#
loop_
_entity_poly.entity_id
_entity_poly.type
_entity_poly.pdbx_seq_one_letter_code
_entity_poly.pdbx_strand_id
1 'polypeptide(L)'
;MLVSTVDMQEFEKVGFKKCKKPYDCCYYLCFARDIQYILLSPVMIRIMKWEDNDPRIHKNANCKYRDRRTALEFMCELIKAGMVTCDYLKE
;
A
#
# COMPACT_ATOMS: atom_id res chain seq x y z
N MET A 1 8.32 9.79 -7.40
CA MET A 1 7.00 9.27 -7.04
C MET A 1 6.92 7.79 -7.40
N LEU A 2 6.42 6.97 -6.49
CA LEU A 2 6.26 5.55 -6.75
C LEU A 2 4.92 5.29 -7.42
N VAL A 3 4.93 4.48 -8.46
CA VAL A 3 3.73 4.16 -9.22
C VAL A 3 3.70 2.67 -9.54
N SER A 4 2.50 2.15 -9.76
CA SER A 4 2.30 0.75 -10.14
C SER A 4 2.69 0.51 -11.59
N THR A 5 3.28 -0.65 -11.84
CA THR A 5 3.58 -1.10 -13.21
C THR A 5 2.62 -2.19 -13.67
N VAL A 6 1.70 -2.60 -12.80
CA VAL A 6 0.73 -3.67 -13.08
C VAL A 6 -0.66 -3.19 -12.71
N ASP A 7 -1.67 -3.95 -13.12
CA ASP A 7 -3.04 -3.65 -12.72
C ASP A 7 -3.18 -3.72 -11.21
N MET A 8 -4.00 -2.82 -10.65
CA MET A 8 -4.17 -2.74 -9.21
C MET A 8 -4.60 -4.05 -8.58
N GLN A 9 -5.38 -4.85 -9.31
CA GLN A 9 -5.85 -6.14 -8.81
C GLN A 9 -4.71 -7.12 -8.53
N GLU A 10 -3.57 -6.95 -9.18
CA GLU A 10 -2.42 -7.83 -8.95
C GLU A 10 -1.90 -7.74 -7.52
N PHE A 11 -2.12 -6.60 -6.88
CA PHE A 11 -1.65 -6.40 -5.52
C PHE A 11 -2.44 -7.23 -4.50
N GLU A 12 -3.65 -7.67 -4.86
CA GLU A 12 -4.41 -8.55 -3.97
C GLU A 12 -3.69 -9.87 -3.76
N LYS A 13 -2.93 -10.32 -4.76
CA LYS A 13 -2.20 -11.59 -4.69
C LYS A 13 -1.06 -11.54 -3.68
N VAL A 14 -0.58 -10.34 -3.36
CA VAL A 14 0.51 -10.19 -2.39
C VAL A 14 0.01 -9.66 -1.05
N GLY A 15 -1.31 -9.62 -0.84
CA GLY A 15 -1.89 -9.35 0.47
C GLY A 15 -2.59 -8.02 0.63
N PHE A 16 -2.61 -7.17 -0.37
CA PHE A 16 -3.30 -5.88 -0.27
C PHE A 16 -4.81 -6.07 -0.25
N LYS A 17 -5.50 -5.21 0.48
CA LYS A 17 -6.96 -5.19 0.56
C LYS A 17 -7.51 -3.92 -0.09
N LYS A 18 -8.66 -4.08 -0.72
CA LYS A 18 -9.35 -2.94 -1.31
C LYS A 18 -9.84 -2.01 -0.19
N CYS A 19 -9.70 -0.71 -0.41
CA CYS A 19 -10.17 0.28 0.56
C CYS A 19 -11.69 0.32 0.61
N LYS A 20 -12.22 0.98 1.64
CA LYS A 20 -13.66 1.17 1.80
C LYS A 20 -14.19 2.10 0.73
N LYS A 21 -15.44 1.88 0.32
CA LYS A 21 -16.11 2.82 -0.59
C LYS A 21 -16.22 4.19 0.08
N PRO A 22 -16.13 5.25 -0.66
CA PRO A 22 -15.97 5.37 -2.12
C PRO A 22 -14.51 5.29 -2.59
N TYR A 23 -13.60 4.84 -1.74
CA TYR A 23 -12.17 4.80 -2.06
C TYR A 23 -11.74 3.44 -2.58
N ASP A 24 -12.67 2.65 -3.10
CA ASP A 24 -12.39 1.26 -3.48
C ASP A 24 -11.60 1.13 -4.80
N CYS A 25 -11.17 2.25 -5.38
CA CYS A 25 -10.16 2.23 -6.44
C CYS A 25 -8.75 2.12 -5.85
N CYS A 26 -8.61 2.21 -4.54
CA CYS A 26 -7.33 2.15 -3.84
C CYS A 26 -7.22 0.85 -3.05
N TYR A 27 -6.00 0.50 -2.68
CA TYR A 27 -5.70 -0.70 -1.89
C TYR A 27 -4.76 -0.31 -0.75
N TYR A 28 -4.71 -1.15 0.27
CA TYR A 28 -3.80 -0.92 1.39
C TYR A 28 -3.27 -2.23 1.95
N LEU A 29 -2.10 -2.17 2.58
CA LEU A 29 -1.53 -3.27 3.34
C LEU A 29 -0.88 -2.70 4.59
N CYS A 30 -1.20 -3.28 5.73
CA CYS A 30 -0.77 -2.79 7.03
C CYS A 30 0.47 -3.54 7.52
N PHE A 31 1.33 -2.83 8.26
CA PHE A 31 2.58 -3.36 8.77
C PHE A 31 2.68 -3.11 10.26
N ALA A 32 3.09 -4.14 11.00
CA ALA A 32 3.19 -4.07 12.45
C ALA A 32 4.32 -3.15 12.90
N ARG A 33 5.45 -3.20 12.21
CA ARG A 33 6.61 -2.41 12.58
C ARG A 33 6.36 -0.96 12.19
N ASP A 34 6.66 -0.05 13.12
CA ASP A 34 6.48 1.39 12.96
C ASP A 34 5.02 1.79 12.73
N ILE A 35 4.10 0.83 12.83
CA ILE A 35 2.66 1.07 12.71
C ILE A 35 2.36 1.90 11.47
N GLN A 36 2.67 1.32 10.32
CA GLN A 36 2.51 1.98 9.02
C GLN A 36 1.63 1.15 8.10
N TYR A 37 1.19 1.77 7.03
CA TYR A 37 0.55 1.04 5.95
C TYR A 37 1.00 1.61 4.60
N ILE A 38 0.94 0.78 3.57
CA ILE A 38 1.17 1.22 2.20
C ILE A 38 -0.20 1.47 1.57
N LEU A 39 -0.37 2.64 1.02
CA LEU A 39 -1.59 3.00 0.29
C LEU A 39 -1.28 3.03 -1.19
N LEU A 40 -2.01 2.21 -1.95
CA LEU A 40 -1.91 2.16 -3.40
C LEU A 40 -3.07 2.92 -4.01
N SER A 41 -2.78 3.87 -4.87
CA SER A 41 -3.81 4.49 -5.68
C SER A 41 -3.43 4.36 -7.14
N PRO A 42 -4.37 4.59 -8.07
CA PRO A 42 -4.03 4.50 -9.50
C PRO A 42 -2.94 5.46 -9.95
N VAL A 43 -2.68 6.53 -9.17
CA VAL A 43 -1.74 7.56 -9.58
C VAL A 43 -0.46 7.57 -8.77
N MET A 44 -0.46 7.02 -7.55
CA MET A 44 0.74 7.00 -6.74
C MET A 44 0.65 5.97 -5.62
N ILE A 45 1.81 5.64 -5.06
CA ILE A 45 1.93 4.70 -3.95
C ILE A 45 2.64 5.43 -2.82
N ARG A 46 2.11 5.28 -1.61
CA ARG A 46 2.65 5.99 -0.44
C ARG A 46 2.79 5.06 0.75
N ILE A 47 3.80 5.33 1.57
CA ILE A 47 3.91 4.74 2.90
C ILE A 47 3.31 5.75 3.87
N MET A 48 2.31 5.33 4.63
CA MET A 48 1.56 6.19 5.52
C MET A 48 1.67 5.70 6.95
N LYS A 49 1.63 6.64 7.89
CA LYS A 49 1.53 6.29 9.29
C LYS A 49 0.07 5.96 9.61
N TRP A 50 -0.14 4.95 10.43
CA TRP A 50 -1.49 4.53 10.81
C TRP A 50 -2.21 5.64 11.60
N GLU A 51 -3.47 5.87 11.23
CA GLU A 51 -4.35 6.79 11.95
C GLU A 51 -5.72 6.14 12.06
N ASP A 52 -6.31 6.24 13.25
CA ASP A 52 -7.57 5.55 13.55
C ASP A 52 -8.74 6.06 12.72
N ASN A 53 -8.68 7.29 12.27
CA ASN A 53 -9.81 7.92 11.59
C ASN A 53 -9.66 8.01 10.09
N ASP A 54 -8.77 7.22 9.50
CA ASP A 54 -8.63 7.21 8.05
C ASP A 54 -9.86 6.55 7.43
N PRO A 55 -10.67 7.30 6.66
CA PRO A 55 -11.93 6.75 6.13
C PRO A 55 -11.72 5.68 5.06
N ARG A 56 -10.51 5.57 4.52
CA ARG A 56 -10.22 4.58 3.47
C ARG A 56 -9.97 3.19 4.05
N ILE A 57 -9.58 3.10 5.31
CA ILE A 57 -9.17 1.86 5.93
C ILE A 57 -10.34 1.29 6.74
N HIS A 58 -10.56 0.00 6.65
CA HIS A 58 -11.62 -0.66 7.41
C HIS A 58 -11.34 -0.53 8.90
N LYS A 59 -12.39 -0.29 9.67
CA LYS A 59 -12.23 -0.13 11.12
C LYS A 59 -11.62 -1.35 11.79
N ASN A 60 -11.88 -2.52 11.21
CA ASN A 60 -11.36 -3.77 11.75
C ASN A 60 -9.98 -4.11 11.23
N ALA A 61 -9.39 -3.26 10.42
CA ALA A 61 -8.03 -3.49 9.95
C ALA A 61 -7.11 -3.36 11.16
N ASN A 62 -6.33 -4.40 11.39
CA ASN A 62 -5.44 -4.42 12.55
C ASN A 62 -4.02 -4.30 12.05
N CYS A 63 -3.62 -3.08 11.76
CA CYS A 63 -2.31 -2.81 11.17
C CYS A 63 -1.17 -3.33 12.02
N LYS A 64 -1.37 -3.38 13.34
CA LYS A 64 -0.31 -3.79 14.26
C LYS A 64 0.16 -5.22 14.06
N TYR A 65 -0.67 -6.05 13.43
CA TYR A 65 -0.41 -7.49 13.40
C TYR A 65 -0.40 -8.07 12.00
N ARG A 66 -0.29 -7.23 10.98
CA ARG A 66 -0.44 -7.73 9.61
C ARG A 66 0.84 -8.28 9.00
N ASP A 67 1.92 -7.55 9.06
CA ASP A 67 3.17 -7.96 8.43
C ASP A 67 4.31 -7.58 9.36
N ARG A 68 5.32 -8.46 9.44
CA ARG A 68 6.46 -8.24 10.33
C ARG A 68 7.58 -7.43 9.69
N ARG A 69 7.53 -7.30 8.38
CA ARG A 69 8.50 -6.45 7.68
C ARG A 69 8.12 -5.00 7.89
N THR A 70 9.05 -4.08 7.65
CA THR A 70 8.70 -2.68 7.60
C THR A 70 8.03 -2.40 6.25
N ALA A 71 7.26 -1.32 6.19
CA ALA A 71 6.65 -0.93 4.92
C ALA A 71 7.72 -0.68 3.85
N LEU A 72 8.86 -0.10 4.26
CA LEU A 72 9.94 0.17 3.32
C LEU A 72 10.56 -1.11 2.77
N GLU A 73 10.77 -2.11 3.65
CA GLU A 73 11.30 -3.40 3.20
C GLU A 73 10.37 -4.04 2.17
N PHE A 74 9.08 -4.00 2.44
CA PHE A 74 8.11 -4.59 1.51
C PHE A 74 8.06 -3.81 0.20
N MET A 75 8.14 -2.49 0.28
CA MET A 75 8.18 -1.65 -0.92
C MET A 75 9.38 -2.03 -1.81
N CYS A 76 10.54 -2.27 -1.19
CA CYS A 76 11.71 -2.71 -1.94
C CYS A 76 11.46 -4.04 -2.65
N GLU A 77 10.73 -4.95 -1.98
CA GLU A 77 10.40 -6.23 -2.61
C GLU A 77 9.46 -6.05 -3.80
N LEU A 78 8.51 -5.14 -3.70
CA LEU A 78 7.61 -4.84 -4.81
C LEU A 78 8.38 -4.27 -6.01
N ILE A 79 9.36 -3.43 -5.74
CA ILE A 79 10.21 -2.87 -6.80
C ILE A 79 11.01 -3.98 -7.46
N LYS A 80 11.61 -4.87 -6.66
CA LYS A 80 12.39 -6.00 -7.20
C LYS A 80 11.52 -6.94 -8.01
N ALA A 81 10.26 -7.09 -7.64
CA ALA A 81 9.32 -7.93 -8.37
C ALA A 81 8.80 -7.28 -9.65
N GLY A 82 9.15 -6.02 -9.90
CA GLY A 82 8.71 -5.31 -11.08
C GLY A 82 7.28 -4.79 -11.01
N MET A 83 6.66 -4.79 -9.83
CA MET A 83 5.28 -4.34 -9.67
C MET A 83 5.18 -2.85 -9.40
N VAL A 84 6.27 -2.23 -8.96
CA VAL A 84 6.33 -0.81 -8.61
C VAL A 84 7.60 -0.22 -9.19
N THR A 85 7.52 1.00 -9.66
CA THR A 85 8.70 1.72 -10.13
C THR A 85 8.64 3.16 -9.67
N CYS A 86 9.77 3.83 -9.75
CA CYS A 86 9.86 5.23 -9.41
C CYS A 86 9.67 6.04 -10.67
N ASP A 87 8.69 6.93 -10.68
CA ASP A 87 8.31 7.71 -11.85
C ASP A 87 8.63 9.18 -11.62
N TYR A 88 9.91 9.51 -11.64
CA TYR A 88 10.33 10.91 -11.54
C TYR A 88 11.16 11.34 -12.74
N LEU A 89 11.12 10.56 -13.80
CA LEU A 89 11.85 10.91 -15.01
C LEU A 89 10.95 11.65 -16.00
N LYS A 90 9.84 12.15 -15.52
CA LYS A 90 8.86 12.80 -16.39
C LYS A 90 9.17 14.25 -16.67
N GLU A 91 10.06 14.84 -15.92
CA GLU A 91 10.38 16.23 -16.19
C GLU A 91 11.04 16.43 -17.53
#